data_64d8812de8ece5581e6e1ffb4ad9fd6a
#
_entry.id   64d8812de8ece5581e6e1ffb4ad9fd6a
#
_cell.length_a   1.000
_cell.length_b   1.000
_cell.length_c   1.000
_cell.angle_alpha   90.00
_cell.angle_beta   90.00
_cell.angle_gamma   90.00
#
_symmetry.space_group_name_H-M   'P 1'
#
loop_
_entity.id
_entity.type
_entity.pdbx_description
1 polymer ?
#
loop_
_entity_poly.entity_id
_entity_poly.type
_entity_poly.pdbx_seq_one_letter_code
_entity_poly.pdbx_strand_id
1 'polypeptide(L)'
;DYYISQPIDLSDKKFISFVSWASEYGKNVSYPMQRNVISRYCDMYKIKLSYEDGEFDNNDWHMSLEWHLQTLNADGIVLPSIYSLPDESERRNELLDLALQKKIELHFADEFLVMRNDQDIEKINTYLTFAVRKKDPYVWEE
;
A
#
# COMPACT_ATOMS: atom_id res chain seq x y z
N ASP A 1 -5.71 -8.42 -14.66
CA ASP A 1 -5.66 -7.34 -13.77
C ASP A 1 -5.37 -7.73 -12.36
N TYR A 2 -5.66 -8.93 -11.99
CA TYR A 2 -5.22 -9.36 -10.71
C TYR A 2 -3.87 -9.99 -10.83
N TYR A 3 -2.98 -9.43 -10.09
CA TYR A 3 -1.62 -9.87 -10.06
C TYR A 3 -1.51 -11.32 -9.61
N ILE A 4 -2.38 -11.70 -8.70
CA ILE A 4 -2.31 -13.00 -8.08
C ILE A 4 -2.64 -14.13 -9.03
N SER A 5 -3.35 -13.83 -10.12
CA SER A 5 -3.73 -14.92 -11.04
C SER A 5 -2.52 -15.54 -11.73
N GLN A 6 -1.37 -14.86 -11.68
CA GLN A 6 -0.14 -15.34 -12.29
C GLN A 6 0.97 -15.23 -11.26
N PRO A 7 1.29 -16.32 -10.55
CA PRO A 7 2.39 -16.25 -9.57
C PRO A 7 3.67 -15.83 -10.25
N ILE A 8 4.32 -14.83 -9.68
CA ILE A 8 5.52 -14.25 -10.22
C ILE A 8 6.63 -14.33 -9.18
N ASP A 9 7.81 -14.73 -9.64
CA ASP A 9 8.97 -14.79 -8.76
C ASP A 9 9.67 -13.44 -8.80
N LEU A 10 9.65 -12.73 -7.67
CA LEU A 10 10.25 -11.42 -7.55
C LEU A 10 11.51 -11.43 -6.69
N SER A 11 12.11 -12.61 -6.52
CA SER A 11 13.22 -12.78 -5.59
C SER A 11 14.46 -12.01 -5.98
N ASP A 12 14.63 -11.65 -7.25
CA ASP A 12 15.79 -10.88 -7.71
C ASP A 12 15.59 -9.37 -7.61
N LYS A 13 14.43 -8.92 -7.15
CA LYS A 13 14.14 -7.50 -7.02
C LYS A 13 14.27 -7.06 -5.58
N LYS A 14 14.59 -5.79 -5.41
CA LYS A 14 14.81 -5.23 -4.09
C LYS A 14 13.53 -4.57 -3.56
N PHE A 15 13.03 -5.08 -2.45
CA PHE A 15 11.80 -4.58 -1.84
C PHE A 15 12.01 -4.23 -0.39
N ILE A 16 11.24 -3.27 0.08
CA ILE A 16 11.09 -3.01 1.51
C ILE A 16 9.61 -3.17 1.86
N SER A 17 9.34 -3.35 3.14
CA SER A 17 7.97 -3.32 3.62
C SER A 17 7.70 -2.01 4.35
N PHE A 18 6.44 -1.62 4.42
CA PHE A 18 6.04 -0.36 5.04
C PHE A 18 4.78 -0.58 5.84
N VAL A 19 4.87 -0.38 7.16
CA VAL A 19 3.71 -0.47 8.03
C VAL A 19 3.28 0.94 8.42
N SER A 20 2.05 1.10 8.84
CA SER A 20 1.51 2.42 9.04
C SER A 20 0.68 2.48 10.31
N TRP A 21 0.81 3.59 11.02
CA TRP A 21 -0.08 3.88 12.13
C TRP A 21 -1.47 4.22 11.63
N ALA A 22 -1.60 4.57 10.36
CA ALA A 22 -2.86 5.02 9.79
C ALA A 22 -3.96 3.97 9.99
N SER A 23 -5.15 4.45 10.20
CA SER A 23 -6.29 3.58 10.42
C SER A 23 -6.96 3.23 9.11
N GLU A 24 -7.45 2.01 9.02
CA GLU A 24 -8.31 1.59 7.92
C GLU A 24 -9.74 1.80 8.35
N TYR A 25 -10.44 2.67 7.66
CA TYR A 25 -11.84 2.93 8.00
C TYR A 25 -12.01 3.37 9.45
N GLY A 26 -11.07 4.17 9.95
CA GLY A 26 -11.14 4.63 11.32
C GLY A 26 -10.74 3.59 12.35
N LYS A 27 -10.18 2.48 11.92
CA LYS A 27 -9.71 1.44 12.82
C LYS A 27 -8.22 1.27 12.67
N ASN A 28 -7.52 1.23 13.79
CA ASN A 28 -6.10 0.96 13.77
C ASN A 28 -5.87 -0.54 13.67
N VAL A 29 -5.00 -0.91 12.76
CA VAL A 29 -4.59 -2.29 12.61
C VAL A 29 -3.21 -2.41 13.24
N SER A 30 -3.04 -3.36 14.14
CA SER A 30 -1.78 -3.51 14.86
C SER A 30 -0.64 -3.82 13.91
N TYR A 31 0.57 -3.40 14.28
CA TYR A 31 1.73 -3.70 13.47
C TYR A 31 1.94 -5.21 13.27
N PRO A 32 1.78 -6.06 14.29
CA PRO A 32 1.91 -7.50 14.05
C PRO A 32 0.95 -8.04 13.01
N MET A 33 -0.28 -7.53 12.99
CA MET A 33 -1.23 -7.97 11.97
C MET A 33 -0.83 -7.48 10.59
N GLN A 34 -0.37 -6.24 10.50
CA GLN A 34 0.12 -5.72 9.23
C GLN A 34 1.30 -6.56 8.73
N ARG A 35 2.22 -6.90 9.62
CA ARG A 35 3.37 -7.73 9.24
C ARG A 35 2.96 -9.11 8.79
N ASN A 36 1.93 -9.68 9.40
CA ASN A 36 1.43 -10.98 8.98
C ASN A 36 0.93 -10.94 7.54
N VAL A 37 0.14 -9.92 7.22
CA VAL A 37 -0.41 -9.80 5.87
C VAL A 37 0.72 -9.62 4.86
N ILE A 38 1.68 -8.78 5.18
CA ILE A 38 2.84 -8.55 4.31
C ILE A 38 3.64 -9.84 4.15
N SER A 39 3.87 -10.55 5.24
CA SER A 39 4.69 -11.76 5.21
C SER A 39 4.06 -12.84 4.33
N ARG A 40 2.76 -13.02 4.43
CA ARG A 40 2.07 -14.01 3.60
C ARG A 40 2.16 -13.67 2.13
N TYR A 41 2.00 -12.40 1.81
CA TYR A 41 2.13 -11.94 0.44
C TYR A 41 3.54 -12.19 -0.08
N CYS A 42 4.54 -11.83 0.71
CA CYS A 42 5.93 -12.00 0.31
C CYS A 42 6.29 -13.48 0.13
N ASP A 43 5.78 -14.34 1.00
CA ASP A 43 6.02 -15.76 0.84
C ASP A 43 5.44 -16.29 -0.46
N MET A 44 4.25 -15.81 -0.81
CA MET A 44 3.57 -16.26 -2.01
C MET A 44 4.35 -15.91 -3.28
N TYR A 45 4.95 -14.73 -3.31
CA TYR A 45 5.64 -14.23 -4.50
C TYR A 45 7.15 -14.27 -4.37
N LYS A 46 7.66 -14.90 -3.31
CA LYS A 46 9.11 -15.06 -3.08
C LYS A 46 9.83 -13.74 -3.02
N ILE A 47 9.19 -12.77 -2.38
CA ILE A 47 9.79 -11.46 -2.18
C ILE A 47 10.65 -11.52 -0.92
N LYS A 48 11.90 -11.11 -1.05
CA LYS A 48 12.80 -11.02 0.08
C LYS A 48 12.93 -9.55 0.45
N LEU A 49 12.45 -9.21 1.64
CA LEU A 49 12.46 -7.82 2.09
C LEU A 49 13.83 -7.44 2.61
N SER A 50 14.30 -6.25 2.22
CA SER A 50 15.57 -5.72 2.71
C SER A 50 15.42 -5.19 4.12
N TYR A 51 14.34 -4.46 4.39
CA TYR A 51 14.05 -3.95 5.73
C TYR A 51 12.60 -3.46 5.77
N GLU A 52 12.16 -3.12 6.96
CA GLU A 52 10.84 -2.58 7.21
C GLU A 52 10.96 -1.12 7.68
N ASP A 53 10.05 -0.28 7.21
CA ASP A 53 9.92 1.08 7.73
C ASP A 53 8.45 1.40 7.87
N GLY A 54 8.10 2.63 8.24
CA GLY A 54 6.71 2.97 8.40
C GLY A 54 6.45 4.36 8.92
N GLU A 55 5.17 4.65 9.04
CA GLU A 55 4.67 5.84 9.72
C GLU A 55 4.33 5.43 11.13
N PHE A 56 5.15 5.86 12.08
CA PHE A 56 4.99 5.41 13.46
C PHE A 56 4.31 6.42 14.37
N ASP A 57 4.00 7.60 13.87
CA ASP A 57 3.17 8.54 14.58
C ASP A 57 1.85 8.74 13.84
N ASN A 58 0.87 9.28 14.55
CA ASN A 58 -0.45 9.48 13.98
C ASN A 58 -0.43 10.65 13.02
N ASN A 59 0.00 10.40 11.81
CA ASN A 59 0.29 11.41 10.81
C ASN A 59 -0.42 11.06 9.51
N ASP A 60 -1.44 11.84 9.16
CA ASP A 60 -2.23 11.59 7.98
C ASP A 60 -1.54 12.04 6.68
N TRP A 61 -0.44 12.76 6.78
CA TRP A 61 0.23 13.29 5.61
C TRP A 61 1.15 12.31 4.92
N HIS A 62 1.43 11.19 5.58
CA HIS A 62 2.27 10.14 4.99
C HIS A 62 3.63 10.66 4.58
N MET A 63 4.23 11.45 5.45
CA MET A 63 5.51 12.11 5.14
C MET A 63 6.64 11.10 5.03
N SER A 64 6.59 10.05 5.85
CA SER A 64 7.63 9.04 5.81
C SER A 64 7.57 8.26 4.50
N LEU A 65 6.38 7.93 4.04
CA LEU A 65 6.23 7.26 2.75
C LEU A 65 6.74 8.14 1.62
N GLU A 66 6.39 9.42 1.65
CA GLU A 66 6.87 10.34 0.63
C GLU A 66 8.39 10.41 0.62
N TRP A 67 8.99 10.51 1.81
CA TRP A 67 10.44 10.59 1.92
C TRP A 67 11.10 9.35 1.32
N HIS A 68 10.52 8.20 1.60
CA HIS A 68 11.04 6.95 1.05
C HIS A 68 10.91 6.91 -0.47
N LEU A 69 9.78 7.34 -0.99
CA LEU A 69 9.60 7.39 -2.44
C LEU A 69 10.61 8.31 -3.10
N GLN A 70 11.00 9.39 -2.43
CA GLN A 70 11.97 10.32 -2.99
C GLN A 70 13.40 9.83 -2.90
N THR A 71 13.72 9.04 -1.90
CA THR A 71 15.11 8.72 -1.62
C THR A 71 15.44 7.24 -1.80
N LEU A 72 14.45 6.38 -1.90
CA LEU A 72 14.67 4.94 -1.89
C LEU A 72 15.25 4.45 -3.20
N ASN A 73 16.25 3.61 -3.09
CA ASN A 73 16.80 2.90 -4.24
C ASN A 73 16.35 1.44 -4.16
N ALA A 74 15.12 1.20 -4.59
CA ALA A 74 14.52 -0.12 -4.55
C ALA A 74 13.54 -0.27 -5.70
N ASP A 75 13.17 -1.50 -5.99
CA ASP A 75 12.21 -1.80 -7.04
C ASP A 75 10.77 -1.66 -6.57
N GLY A 76 10.53 -1.84 -5.28
CA GLY A 76 9.17 -1.74 -4.79
C GLY A 76 9.05 -1.67 -3.29
N ILE A 77 7.84 -1.34 -2.87
CA ILE A 77 7.45 -1.26 -1.47
C ILE A 77 6.21 -2.13 -1.29
N VAL A 78 6.22 -2.98 -0.28
CA VAL A 78 5.05 -3.79 0.07
C VAL A 78 4.36 -3.14 1.25
N LEU A 79 3.10 -2.75 1.04
CA LEU A 79 2.24 -2.18 2.08
C LEU A 79 1.18 -3.21 2.45
N PRO A 80 0.62 -3.14 3.66
CA PRO A 80 -0.37 -4.13 4.05
C PRO A 80 -1.67 -4.03 3.27
N SER A 81 -2.05 -2.83 2.84
CA SER A 81 -3.35 -2.61 2.23
C SER A 81 -3.38 -1.27 1.50
N ILE A 82 -4.27 -1.16 0.50
CA ILE A 82 -4.49 0.15 -0.14
C ILE A 82 -5.00 1.18 0.86
N TYR A 83 -5.57 0.71 1.98
CA TYR A 83 -6.05 1.62 3.02
C TYR A 83 -4.92 2.24 3.83
N SER A 84 -3.68 1.82 3.56
CA SER A 84 -2.50 2.50 4.09
C SER A 84 -2.25 3.84 3.40
N LEU A 85 -2.90 4.08 2.27
CA LEU A 85 -2.78 5.33 1.54
C LEU A 85 -3.64 6.42 2.17
N PRO A 86 -3.32 7.69 1.91
CA PRO A 86 -4.16 8.78 2.42
C PRO A 86 -5.59 8.68 1.95
N ASP A 87 -6.53 9.08 2.81
CA ASP A 87 -7.94 9.12 2.46
C ASP A 87 -8.21 10.22 1.42
N GLU A 88 -7.51 11.32 1.52
CA GLU A 88 -7.72 12.43 0.61
C GLU A 88 -7.13 12.09 -0.76
N SER A 89 -7.97 12.16 -1.78
CA SER A 89 -7.58 11.68 -3.11
C SER A 89 -6.45 12.48 -3.71
N GLU A 90 -6.39 13.79 -3.45
CA GLU A 90 -5.33 14.61 -4.00
C GLU A 90 -3.97 14.20 -3.47
N ARG A 91 -3.87 14.03 -2.16
CA ARG A 91 -2.64 13.59 -1.53
C ARG A 91 -2.27 12.18 -1.95
N ARG A 92 -3.27 11.31 -2.01
CA ARG A 92 -3.06 9.94 -2.44
C ARG A 92 -2.47 9.90 -3.84
N ASN A 93 -3.03 10.68 -4.75
CA ASN A 93 -2.54 10.69 -6.13
C ASN A 93 -1.15 11.27 -6.23
N GLU A 94 -0.81 12.25 -5.40
CA GLU A 94 0.57 12.74 -5.35
C GLU A 94 1.55 11.63 -5.08
N LEU A 95 1.25 10.80 -4.09
CA LEU A 95 2.15 9.71 -3.72
C LEU A 95 2.22 8.63 -4.79
N LEU A 96 1.07 8.30 -5.39
CA LEU A 96 1.05 7.29 -6.44
C LEU A 96 1.82 7.78 -7.67
N ASP A 97 1.63 9.05 -8.04
CA ASP A 97 2.38 9.63 -9.16
C ASP A 97 3.87 9.66 -8.88
N LEU A 98 4.23 9.98 -7.65
CA LEU A 98 5.64 10.01 -7.28
C LEU A 98 6.27 8.62 -7.41
N ALA A 99 5.55 7.60 -7.00
CA ALA A 99 6.04 6.23 -7.13
C ALA A 99 6.25 5.88 -8.60
N LEU A 100 5.32 6.27 -9.47
CA LEU A 100 5.50 6.03 -10.90
C LEU A 100 6.73 6.75 -11.44
N GLN A 101 6.92 8.01 -11.08
CA GLN A 101 8.08 8.77 -11.52
C GLN A 101 9.37 8.10 -11.12
N LYS A 102 9.40 7.54 -9.94
CA LYS A 102 10.60 6.89 -9.40
C LYS A 102 10.71 5.43 -9.82
N LYS A 103 9.72 4.94 -10.54
CA LYS A 103 9.68 3.54 -11.00
C LYS A 103 9.73 2.57 -9.83
N ILE A 104 9.04 2.91 -8.76
CA ILE A 104 8.89 2.05 -7.58
C ILE A 104 7.50 1.46 -7.61
N GLU A 105 7.40 0.14 -7.67
CA GLU A 105 6.11 -0.53 -7.60
C GLU A 105 5.58 -0.50 -6.18
N LEU A 106 4.29 -0.30 -6.04
CA LEU A 106 3.63 -0.41 -4.75
C LEU A 106 2.77 -1.67 -4.76
N HIS A 107 3.05 -2.55 -3.83
CA HIS A 107 2.33 -3.82 -3.71
C HIS A 107 1.45 -3.73 -2.46
N PHE A 108 0.17 -3.95 -2.65
CA PHE A 108 -0.82 -3.89 -1.57
C PHE A 108 -1.23 -5.30 -1.23
N ALA A 109 -0.69 -5.80 -0.12
CA ALA A 109 -0.69 -7.22 0.18
C ALA A 109 -2.09 -7.79 0.36
N ASP A 110 -2.95 -7.08 1.10
CA ASP A 110 -4.26 -7.62 1.43
C ASP A 110 -5.16 -7.75 0.21
N GLU A 111 -5.06 -6.80 -0.71
CA GLU A 111 -5.90 -6.81 -1.91
C GLU A 111 -5.23 -7.46 -3.11
N PHE A 112 -3.97 -7.83 -2.99
CA PHE A 112 -3.19 -8.41 -4.11
C PHE A 112 -3.17 -7.47 -5.31
N LEU A 113 -3.05 -6.18 -5.04
CA LEU A 113 -2.98 -5.18 -6.10
C LEU A 113 -1.56 -4.66 -6.20
N VAL A 114 -1.16 -4.34 -7.43
CA VAL A 114 0.17 -3.78 -7.68
C VAL A 114 -0.01 -2.51 -8.51
N MET A 115 0.59 -1.42 -8.06
CA MET A 115 0.56 -0.16 -8.78
C MET A 115 1.87 -0.01 -9.55
N ARG A 116 1.81 0.00 -10.87
CA ARG A 116 2.98 0.19 -11.74
C ARG A 116 2.72 1.12 -12.92
N ASN A 117 1.48 1.54 -13.13
CA ASN A 117 1.17 2.43 -14.24
C ASN A 117 -0.06 3.26 -13.93
N ASP A 118 -0.38 4.18 -14.82
CA ASP A 118 -1.51 5.09 -14.61
C ASP A 118 -2.85 4.37 -14.48
N GLN A 119 -3.02 3.29 -15.21
CA GLN A 119 -4.27 2.54 -15.14
C GLN A 119 -4.46 1.92 -13.77
N ASP A 120 -3.37 1.53 -13.13
CA ASP A 120 -3.46 0.98 -11.78
C ASP A 120 -3.89 2.04 -10.78
N ILE A 121 -3.48 3.29 -10.98
CA ILE A 121 -3.92 4.38 -10.12
C ILE A 121 -5.44 4.52 -10.19
N GLU A 122 -6.00 4.43 -11.38
CA GLU A 122 -7.44 4.49 -11.52
C GLU A 122 -8.16 3.35 -10.80
N LYS A 123 -7.59 2.15 -10.91
CA LYS A 123 -8.17 1.01 -10.21
C LYS A 123 -8.17 1.20 -8.70
N ILE A 124 -7.08 1.70 -8.17
CA ILE A 124 -6.97 1.93 -6.73
C ILE A 124 -7.98 2.97 -6.29
N ASN A 125 -8.09 4.06 -7.03
CA ASN A 125 -9.03 5.12 -6.68
C ASN A 125 -10.48 4.64 -6.77
N THR A 126 -10.80 3.83 -7.76
CA THR A 126 -12.13 3.25 -7.88
C THR A 126 -12.43 2.35 -6.69
N TYR A 127 -11.48 1.51 -6.33
CA TYR A 127 -11.63 0.61 -5.20
C TYR A 127 -11.89 1.39 -3.91
N LEU A 128 -11.11 2.44 -3.68
CA LEU A 128 -11.24 3.22 -2.46
C LEU A 128 -12.53 4.04 -2.44
N THR A 129 -12.96 4.55 -3.58
CA THR A 129 -14.23 5.26 -3.67
C THR A 129 -15.38 4.33 -3.28
N PHE A 130 -15.35 3.11 -3.78
CA PHE A 130 -16.36 2.13 -3.46
C PHE A 130 -16.36 1.79 -1.98
N ALA A 131 -15.17 1.65 -1.40
CA ALA A 131 -15.04 1.34 0.01
C ALA A 131 -15.56 2.47 0.89
N VAL A 132 -15.31 3.72 0.49
CA VAL A 132 -15.81 4.87 1.24
C VAL A 132 -17.33 4.85 1.28
N ARG A 133 -17.97 4.48 0.18
CA ARG A 133 -19.43 4.36 0.16
C ARG A 133 -19.92 3.33 1.15
N LYS A 134 -19.21 2.22 1.26
CA LYS A 134 -19.57 1.17 2.20
C LYS A 134 -19.48 1.65 3.64
N LYS A 135 -18.71 2.68 3.88
CA LYS A 135 -18.54 3.23 5.22
C LYS A 135 -19.53 4.33 5.53
N ASP A 136 -20.50 4.55 4.70
CA ASP A 136 -21.51 5.55 4.94
C ASP A 136 -22.11 5.35 6.33
N PRO A 137 -22.15 6.41 7.15
CA PRO A 137 -22.47 6.25 8.57
C PRO A 137 -23.81 5.60 8.85
N TYR A 138 -24.81 5.91 8.07
CA TYR A 138 -26.12 5.38 8.39
C TYR A 138 -26.21 3.88 8.10
N VAL A 139 -25.29 3.36 7.34
CA VAL A 139 -25.25 1.93 7.05
C VAL A 139 -24.65 1.17 8.23
N TRP A 140 -23.82 1.84 8.95
CA TRP A 140 -23.02 1.15 9.93
C TRP A 140 -23.45 1.34 11.35
N GLU A 141 -24.20 1.99 11.56
CA GLU A 141 -24.44 2.37 12.73
C GLU A 141 -24.38 1.57 13.70
N GLU A 142 -24.08 1.44 13.63
CA GLU A 142 -23.90 1.04 14.18
C GLU A 142 -23.39 0.79 14.65
#